data_250eb2d3fb002672add8acafd4db791b
#
_entry.id   250eb2d3fb002672add8acafd4db791b
#
_cell.length_a   1.000
_cell.length_b   1.000
_cell.length_c   1.000
_cell.angle_alpha   90.00
_cell.angle_beta   90.00
_cell.angle_gamma   90.00
#
_symmetry.space_group_name_H-M   'P 1'
#
loop_
_entity.id
_entity.type
_entity.pdbx_description
1 polymer ?
#
loop_
_entity_poly.entity_id
_entity_poly.type
_entity_poly.pdbx_seq_one_letter_code
_entity_poly.pdbx_strand_id
1 'polypeptide(L)'
;MKKVFCKTPEFLISAAGLLVLGGLYAYWYIHTSAPVYGRLSAFLCAALFAGVCLRFVPGWMDFWRKGPPSPADTGDEPPHMGLKIFLGLLTYVLFILLLTCLTRVSAGYGGSFKDYLSFWTCADSAHYLDIARDWYLSEGSIDRLVQLVFLPGYPLAIRLMHVFVGDYLFAGLLVSALSFAGAGCVLYRLSRLDMDHDSALRAVKYLCLMPGAFFFAAPMSESLFLLLCALCVYCARKGRWLAGCLFGALAAFTRSLGLMLFAPLFFELVSSLVKEGRQRPLGRFAALLLIPLGFGAYCAVNYFVSGDPFKFMEYQREHWGQQMGFFFNTASYQFREAVENFASDPTTVLGLWLPNLICIFASLAVMLLAAKRLRPSYTAWFIAYFVIAIGATWLLSAPRYLAALLPLPLALSSLSKRPWADNALTILLALFSLFYLIAFALRWQVW
;
A
#
# COMPACT_ATOMS: atom_id res chain seq x y z
N MET A 1 -7.59 32.70 -28.97
CA MET A 1 -8.30 32.90 -27.67
C MET A 1 -8.88 31.61 -27.07
N LYS A 2 -9.56 30.69 -27.80
CA LYS A 2 -10.12 29.45 -27.22
C LYS A 2 -9.10 28.53 -26.49
N LYS A 3 -7.82 28.48 -26.92
CA LYS A 3 -6.79 27.64 -26.25
C LYS A 3 -6.29 28.19 -24.90
N VAL A 4 -6.38 29.50 -24.67
CA VAL A 4 -5.93 30.11 -23.40
C VAL A 4 -6.99 29.95 -22.33
N PHE A 5 -8.28 30.13 -22.64
CA PHE A 5 -9.39 29.92 -21.69
C PHE A 5 -9.54 28.46 -21.24
N CYS A 6 -9.06 27.48 -22.02
CA CYS A 6 -9.16 26.06 -21.64
C CYS A 6 -8.16 25.62 -20.58
N LYS A 7 -7.05 26.36 -20.35
CA LYS A 7 -6.01 26.04 -19.35
C LYS A 7 -6.19 26.74 -18.01
N THR A 8 -7.09 27.72 -17.93
CA THR A 8 -7.32 28.52 -16.73
C THR A 8 -7.69 27.67 -15.50
N PRO A 9 -8.63 26.69 -15.56
CA PRO A 9 -8.97 25.89 -14.39
C PRO A 9 -7.83 24.97 -13.95
N GLU A 10 -7.02 24.45 -14.86
CA GLU A 10 -5.83 23.64 -14.53
C GLU A 10 -4.81 24.45 -13.75
N PHE A 11 -4.57 25.68 -14.20
CA PHE A 11 -3.69 26.62 -13.50
C PHE A 11 -4.22 26.99 -12.11
N LEU A 12 -5.51 27.30 -12.00
CA LEU A 12 -6.13 27.67 -10.72
C LEU A 12 -6.10 26.53 -9.70
N ILE A 13 -6.42 25.31 -10.13
CA ILE A 13 -6.36 24.13 -9.25
C ILE A 13 -4.91 23.85 -8.81
N SER A 14 -3.96 23.94 -9.74
CA SER A 14 -2.53 23.74 -9.43
C SER A 14 -2.02 24.82 -8.47
N ALA A 15 -2.35 26.08 -8.72
CA ALA A 15 -1.97 27.21 -7.86
C ALA A 15 -2.59 27.09 -6.45
N ALA A 16 -3.87 26.74 -6.36
CA ALA A 16 -4.54 26.52 -5.08
C ALA A 16 -3.90 25.37 -4.30
N GLY A 17 -3.61 24.24 -4.97
CA GLY A 17 -2.93 23.10 -4.34
C GLY A 17 -1.53 23.46 -3.83
N LEU A 18 -0.76 24.20 -4.61
CA LEU A 18 0.56 24.70 -4.19
C LEU A 18 0.49 25.68 -3.03
N LEU A 19 -0.51 26.57 -3.01
CA LEU A 19 -0.72 27.52 -1.90
C LEU A 19 -1.08 26.76 -0.60
N VAL A 20 -1.96 25.76 -0.69
CA VAL A 20 -2.32 24.93 0.48
C VAL A 20 -1.10 24.17 0.99
N LEU A 21 -0.39 23.45 0.13
CA LEU A 21 0.80 22.69 0.52
C LEU A 21 1.91 23.61 1.05
N GLY A 22 2.14 24.73 0.39
CA GLY A 22 3.12 25.76 0.82
C GLY A 22 2.76 26.37 2.17
N GLY A 23 1.48 26.65 2.41
CA GLY A 23 0.97 27.15 3.69
C GLY A 23 1.15 26.12 4.81
N LEU A 24 0.81 24.84 4.56
CA LEU A 24 1.03 23.76 5.53
C LEU A 24 2.52 23.56 5.84
N TYR A 25 3.37 23.61 4.82
CA TYR A 25 4.82 23.52 4.99
C TYR A 25 5.37 24.72 5.78
N ALA A 26 4.95 25.95 5.46
CA ALA A 26 5.36 27.17 6.17
C ALA A 26 4.92 27.12 7.65
N TYR A 27 3.67 26.72 7.90
CA TYR A 27 3.17 26.50 9.26
C TYR A 27 4.05 25.54 10.04
N TRP A 28 4.34 24.35 9.47
CA TRP A 28 5.22 23.38 10.09
C TRP A 28 6.64 23.93 10.29
N TYR A 29 7.20 24.61 9.28
CA TYR A 29 8.56 25.16 9.33
C TYR A 29 8.78 26.16 10.47
N ILE A 30 7.76 26.95 10.76
CA ILE A 30 7.81 27.95 11.85
C ILE A 30 7.72 27.28 13.23
N HIS A 31 6.97 26.19 13.35
CA HIS A 31 6.70 25.52 14.64
C HIS A 31 7.61 24.32 14.92
N THR A 32 8.44 23.91 13.95
CA THR A 32 9.32 22.74 14.14
C THR A 32 10.64 23.10 14.76
N SER A 33 11.14 22.24 15.67
CA SER A 33 12.51 22.26 16.19
C SER A 33 13.49 21.45 15.35
N ALA A 34 13.08 20.93 14.18
CA ALA A 34 13.92 20.09 13.33
C ALA A 34 15.21 20.80 12.89
N PRO A 35 16.35 20.09 12.85
CA PRO A 35 17.61 20.65 12.36
C PRO A 35 17.53 21.00 10.88
N VAL A 36 18.49 21.79 10.38
CA VAL A 36 18.49 22.28 8.98
C VAL A 36 18.38 21.14 7.96
N TYR A 37 19.14 20.06 8.16
CA TYR A 37 19.10 18.89 7.27
C TYR A 37 17.74 18.18 7.29
N GLY A 38 17.06 18.13 8.44
CA GLY A 38 15.69 17.62 8.53
C GLY A 38 14.69 18.51 7.80
N ARG A 39 14.83 19.84 7.91
CA ARG A 39 14.01 20.81 7.15
C ARG A 39 14.22 20.70 5.65
N LEU A 40 15.45 20.45 5.19
CA LEU A 40 15.77 20.21 3.77
C LEU A 40 15.13 18.89 3.27
N SER A 41 15.20 17.82 4.06
CA SER A 41 14.50 16.56 3.74
C SER A 41 12.99 16.76 3.59
N ALA A 42 12.36 17.47 4.52
CA ALA A 42 10.95 17.81 4.46
C ALA A 42 10.60 18.64 3.21
N PHE A 43 11.43 19.65 2.90
CA PHE A 43 11.24 20.49 1.71
C PHE A 43 11.30 19.65 0.42
N LEU A 44 12.31 18.79 0.29
CA LEU A 44 12.46 17.92 -0.87
C LEU A 44 11.26 16.97 -1.02
N CYS A 45 10.80 16.39 0.09
CA CYS A 45 9.61 15.53 0.10
C CYS A 45 8.36 16.30 -0.37
N ALA A 46 8.10 17.49 0.18
CA ALA A 46 6.98 18.34 -0.21
C ALA A 46 7.08 18.80 -1.67
N ALA A 47 8.28 19.15 -2.15
CA ALA A 47 8.51 19.57 -3.53
C ALA A 47 8.28 18.43 -4.55
N LEU A 48 8.76 17.22 -4.26
CA LEU A 48 8.49 16.04 -5.11
C LEU A 48 7.00 15.71 -5.13
N PHE A 49 6.34 15.74 -3.98
CA PHE A 49 4.89 15.53 -3.90
C PHE A 49 4.11 16.59 -4.71
N ALA A 50 4.48 17.88 -4.56
CA ALA A 50 3.94 18.96 -5.38
C ALA A 50 4.12 18.68 -6.88
N GLY A 51 5.31 18.21 -7.27
CA GLY A 51 5.60 17.81 -8.65
C GLY A 51 4.69 16.68 -9.16
N VAL A 52 4.37 15.68 -8.32
CA VAL A 52 3.39 14.62 -8.65
C VAL A 52 2.01 15.25 -8.88
N CYS A 53 1.55 16.11 -7.98
CA CYS A 53 0.26 16.79 -8.08
C CYS A 53 0.18 17.67 -9.34
N LEU A 54 1.22 18.44 -9.65
CA LEU A 54 1.29 19.28 -10.85
C LEU A 54 1.24 18.48 -12.16
N ARG A 55 1.81 17.27 -12.16
CA ARG A 55 1.72 16.36 -13.34
C ARG A 55 0.38 15.64 -13.42
N PHE A 56 -0.28 15.44 -12.29
CA PHE A 56 -1.58 14.80 -12.20
C PHE A 56 -2.71 15.68 -12.72
N VAL A 57 -2.75 16.98 -12.38
CA VAL A 57 -3.89 17.87 -12.66
C VAL A 57 -4.28 17.94 -14.14
N PRO A 58 -3.36 18.13 -15.10
CA PRO A 58 -3.73 18.15 -16.53
C PRO A 58 -4.30 16.81 -17.00
N GLY A 59 -3.71 15.68 -16.59
CA GLY A 59 -4.19 14.34 -16.93
C GLY A 59 -5.59 14.07 -16.36
N TRP A 60 -5.83 14.49 -15.12
CA TRP A 60 -7.14 14.42 -14.47
C TRP A 60 -8.19 15.25 -15.20
N MET A 61 -7.92 16.51 -15.53
CA MET A 61 -8.85 17.38 -16.23
C MET A 61 -9.23 16.83 -17.62
N ASP A 62 -8.24 16.31 -18.35
CA ASP A 62 -8.48 15.64 -19.63
C ASP A 62 -9.33 14.36 -19.47
N PHE A 63 -9.04 13.57 -18.44
CA PHE A 63 -9.76 12.35 -18.11
C PHE A 63 -11.26 12.61 -17.81
N TRP A 64 -11.57 13.71 -17.14
CA TRP A 64 -12.95 14.08 -16.85
C TRP A 64 -13.65 14.77 -18.04
N ARG A 65 -12.92 15.51 -18.88
CA ARG A 65 -13.50 16.18 -20.05
C ARG A 65 -13.79 15.24 -21.20
N LYS A 66 -12.91 14.28 -21.43
CA LYS A 66 -12.94 13.36 -22.59
C LYS A 66 -13.50 11.99 -22.25
N GLY A 67 -13.71 11.70 -20.98
CA GLY A 67 -14.01 10.35 -20.48
C GLY A 67 -12.78 9.43 -20.49
N PRO A 68 -12.93 8.19 -20.00
CA PRO A 68 -11.86 7.22 -20.00
C PRO A 68 -11.40 6.90 -21.41
N PRO A 69 -10.08 6.76 -21.65
CA PRO A 69 -9.57 6.31 -22.94
C PRO A 69 -10.15 4.93 -23.27
N SER A 70 -10.30 4.66 -24.56
CA SER A 70 -10.67 3.32 -25.00
C SER A 70 -9.65 2.31 -24.50
N PRO A 71 -10.08 1.09 -24.11
CA PRO A 71 -9.14 0.03 -23.76
C PRO A 71 -8.11 -0.12 -24.90
N ALA A 72 -6.84 -0.27 -24.55
CA ALA A 72 -5.84 -0.58 -25.53
C ALA A 72 -6.21 -1.92 -26.22
N ASP A 73 -5.98 -2.04 -27.51
CA ASP A 73 -5.99 -3.35 -28.16
C ASP A 73 -4.76 -4.11 -27.65
N THR A 74 -4.99 -4.92 -26.64
CA THR A 74 -3.90 -5.60 -25.94
C THR A 74 -3.70 -7.03 -26.43
N GLY A 75 -4.44 -7.46 -27.47
CA GLY A 75 -4.46 -8.83 -27.95
C GLY A 75 -5.06 -9.82 -26.95
N ASP A 76 -5.11 -11.08 -27.32
CA ASP A 76 -5.66 -12.14 -26.46
C ASP A 76 -4.75 -12.45 -25.27
N GLU A 77 -5.34 -12.86 -24.16
CA GLU A 77 -4.60 -13.37 -23.00
C GLU A 77 -4.02 -14.76 -23.37
N PRO A 78 -2.70 -14.97 -23.22
CA PRO A 78 -2.14 -16.30 -23.45
C PRO A 78 -2.81 -17.37 -22.60
N PRO A 79 -3.00 -18.61 -23.13
CA PRO A 79 -3.71 -19.66 -22.42
C PRO A 79 -3.02 -19.99 -21.09
N HIS A 80 -3.83 -20.19 -20.07
CA HIS A 80 -3.40 -20.55 -18.71
C HIS A 80 -2.48 -19.51 -18.02
N MET A 81 -2.43 -18.24 -18.51
CA MET A 81 -1.55 -17.21 -17.94
C MET A 81 -1.88 -16.93 -16.46
N GLY A 82 -3.16 -16.87 -16.11
CA GLY A 82 -3.57 -16.72 -14.71
C GLY A 82 -3.03 -17.84 -13.82
N LEU A 83 -3.06 -19.10 -14.27
CA LEU A 83 -2.52 -20.23 -13.52
C LEU A 83 -0.97 -20.15 -13.41
N LYS A 84 -0.28 -19.76 -14.49
CA LYS A 84 1.19 -19.60 -14.48
C LYS A 84 1.60 -18.52 -13.48
N ILE A 85 0.91 -17.38 -13.45
CA ILE A 85 1.17 -16.31 -12.49
C ILE A 85 0.88 -16.79 -11.07
N PHE A 86 -0.26 -17.46 -10.85
CA PHE A 86 -0.65 -17.96 -9.54
C PHE A 86 0.40 -18.92 -8.97
N LEU A 87 0.79 -19.94 -9.75
CA LEU A 87 1.82 -20.91 -9.33
C LEU A 87 3.20 -20.25 -9.16
N GLY A 88 3.57 -19.33 -10.06
CA GLY A 88 4.83 -18.59 -9.95
C GLY A 88 4.92 -17.77 -8.67
N LEU A 89 3.81 -17.14 -8.24
CA LEU A 89 3.78 -16.36 -7.00
C LEU A 89 3.74 -17.26 -5.75
N LEU A 90 3.10 -18.43 -5.79
CA LEU A 90 3.23 -19.41 -4.72
C LEU A 90 4.68 -19.90 -4.60
N THR A 91 5.36 -20.16 -5.72
CA THR A 91 6.79 -20.51 -5.74
C THR A 91 7.64 -19.37 -5.16
N TYR A 92 7.32 -18.11 -5.47
CA TYR A 92 7.99 -16.95 -4.87
C TYR A 92 7.81 -16.92 -3.34
N VAL A 93 6.59 -17.14 -2.83
CA VAL A 93 6.34 -17.20 -1.37
C VAL A 93 7.17 -18.33 -0.73
N LEU A 94 7.19 -19.53 -1.32
CA LEU A 94 8.02 -20.62 -0.85
C LEU A 94 9.52 -20.29 -0.86
N PHE A 95 9.99 -19.60 -1.90
CA PHE A 95 11.35 -19.09 -1.99
C PHE A 95 11.70 -18.13 -0.85
N ILE A 96 10.80 -17.17 -0.53
CA ILE A 96 10.98 -16.23 0.60
C ILE A 96 11.05 -16.98 1.93
N LEU A 97 10.16 -17.96 2.18
CA LEU A 97 10.18 -18.76 3.39
C LEU A 97 11.49 -19.58 3.51
N LEU A 98 11.91 -20.19 2.42
CA LEU A 98 13.17 -20.97 2.37
C LEU A 98 14.39 -20.06 2.58
N LEU A 99 14.46 -18.92 1.89
CA LEU A 99 15.60 -17.99 2.00
C LEU A 99 15.72 -17.43 3.42
N THR A 100 14.58 -17.11 4.06
CA THR A 100 14.56 -16.70 5.47
C THR A 100 15.09 -17.82 6.38
N CYS A 101 14.66 -19.05 6.16
CA CYS A 101 15.15 -20.22 6.90
C CYS A 101 16.67 -20.39 6.73
N LEU A 102 17.16 -20.37 5.49
CA LEU A 102 18.60 -20.50 5.19
C LEU A 102 19.43 -19.39 5.84
N THR A 103 18.95 -18.14 5.77
CA THR A 103 19.63 -17.00 6.42
C THR A 103 19.73 -17.21 7.93
N ARG A 104 18.69 -17.68 8.57
CA ARG A 104 18.69 -17.95 10.02
C ARG A 104 19.63 -19.09 10.39
N VAL A 105 19.59 -20.19 9.63
CA VAL A 105 20.52 -21.32 9.83
C VAL A 105 21.97 -20.86 9.70
N SER A 106 22.28 -20.08 8.65
CA SER A 106 23.63 -19.54 8.42
C SER A 106 24.09 -18.59 9.53
N ALA A 107 23.15 -17.92 10.20
CA ALA A 107 23.42 -17.05 11.35
C ALA A 107 23.51 -17.83 12.70
N GLY A 108 23.45 -19.16 12.67
CA GLY A 108 23.59 -20.01 13.88
C GLY A 108 22.28 -20.22 14.66
N TYR A 109 21.13 -19.79 14.14
CA TYR A 109 19.84 -20.12 14.75
C TYR A 109 19.45 -21.56 14.39
N GLY A 110 19.70 -22.49 15.29
CA GLY A 110 19.24 -23.88 15.18
C GLY A 110 17.76 -24.03 15.53
N GLY A 111 17.13 -25.13 15.09
CA GLY A 111 15.75 -25.44 15.47
C GLY A 111 15.10 -26.49 14.58
N SER A 112 13.89 -26.91 14.97
CA SER A 112 13.02 -27.75 14.16
C SER A 112 12.36 -26.94 13.04
N PHE A 113 11.75 -27.61 12.08
CA PHE A 113 10.94 -26.94 11.04
C PHE A 113 9.85 -26.05 11.64
N LYS A 114 9.25 -26.47 12.75
CA LYS A 114 8.25 -25.68 13.47
C LYS A 114 8.83 -24.38 14.02
N ASP A 115 10.07 -24.37 14.51
CA ASP A 115 10.73 -23.16 15.03
C ASP A 115 10.99 -22.15 13.92
N TYR A 116 11.34 -22.63 12.71
CA TYR A 116 11.49 -21.73 11.56
C TYR A 116 10.17 -21.16 11.07
N LEU A 117 9.06 -21.90 11.13
CA LEU A 117 7.74 -21.35 10.84
C LEU A 117 7.30 -20.38 11.91
N SER A 118 7.55 -20.67 13.19
CA SER A 118 7.19 -19.79 14.30
C SER A 118 7.95 -18.46 14.29
N PHE A 119 9.08 -18.36 13.57
CA PHE A 119 9.76 -17.09 13.32
C PHE A 119 8.81 -16.04 12.72
N TRP A 120 7.89 -16.47 11.85
CA TRP A 120 6.92 -15.59 11.19
C TRP A 120 5.82 -15.09 12.12
N THR A 121 5.76 -15.58 13.38
CA THR A 121 4.91 -15.05 14.44
C THR A 121 5.60 -13.84 15.10
N CYS A 122 6.03 -12.85 14.30
CA CYS A 122 6.72 -11.66 14.77
C CYS A 122 5.93 -10.40 14.41
N ALA A 123 6.24 -9.30 15.05
CA ALA A 123 5.58 -8.01 14.86
C ALA A 123 4.05 -8.15 14.93
N ASP A 124 3.33 -7.56 13.99
CA ASP A 124 1.85 -7.57 13.94
C ASP A 124 1.24 -8.97 13.80
N SER A 125 2.01 -9.97 13.32
CA SER A 125 1.50 -11.33 13.08
C SER A 125 0.96 -11.99 14.35
N ALA A 126 1.63 -11.81 15.50
CA ALA A 126 1.18 -12.37 16.78
C ALA A 126 -0.23 -11.86 17.13
N HIS A 127 -0.47 -10.56 16.99
CA HIS A 127 -1.76 -9.96 17.27
C HIS A 127 -2.87 -10.49 16.36
N TYR A 128 -2.59 -10.63 15.05
CA TYR A 128 -3.57 -11.18 14.10
C TYR A 128 -3.93 -12.64 14.41
N LEU A 129 -2.96 -13.46 14.81
CA LEU A 129 -3.19 -14.85 15.19
C LEU A 129 -3.98 -14.96 16.49
N ASP A 130 -3.68 -14.12 17.48
CA ASP A 130 -4.41 -14.09 18.74
C ASP A 130 -5.86 -13.62 18.54
N ILE A 131 -6.10 -12.56 17.74
CA ILE A 131 -7.46 -12.13 17.42
C ILE A 131 -8.22 -13.22 16.64
N ALA A 132 -7.54 -13.94 15.74
CA ALA A 132 -8.18 -15.05 15.02
C ALA A 132 -8.59 -16.18 15.97
N ARG A 133 -7.80 -16.47 17.00
CA ARG A 133 -8.08 -17.52 17.98
C ARG A 133 -9.13 -17.09 18.99
N ASP A 134 -8.91 -15.95 19.68
CA ASP A 134 -9.64 -15.56 20.89
C ASP A 134 -10.63 -14.41 20.63
N TRP A 135 -10.58 -13.76 19.46
CA TRP A 135 -11.29 -12.53 19.13
C TRP A 135 -10.80 -11.35 19.99
N TYR A 136 -11.49 -10.23 19.92
CA TYR A 136 -11.24 -9.09 20.79
C TYR A 136 -11.87 -9.36 22.15
N LEU A 137 -11.06 -9.52 23.18
CA LEU A 137 -11.55 -9.73 24.53
C LEU A 137 -11.84 -8.39 25.21
N SER A 138 -13.04 -8.25 25.76
CA SER A 138 -13.43 -7.10 26.61
C SER A 138 -12.94 -7.25 28.05
N GLU A 139 -12.62 -8.49 28.49
CA GLU A 139 -12.15 -8.81 29.83
C GLU A 139 -10.70 -9.31 29.75
N GLY A 140 -9.84 -8.75 30.60
CA GLY A 140 -8.43 -9.14 30.65
C GLY A 140 -7.51 -7.97 30.96
N SER A 141 -6.20 -8.20 30.84
CA SER A 141 -5.21 -7.13 31.01
C SER A 141 -5.41 -6.03 29.95
N ILE A 142 -5.12 -4.79 30.31
CA ILE A 142 -5.13 -3.61 29.41
C ILE A 142 -4.37 -3.90 28.12
N ASP A 143 -3.34 -4.74 28.15
CA ASP A 143 -2.53 -5.15 27.01
C ASP A 143 -3.31 -5.89 25.89
N ARG A 144 -4.43 -6.53 26.20
CA ARG A 144 -5.25 -7.21 25.19
C ARG A 144 -6.19 -6.27 24.43
N LEU A 145 -6.67 -5.19 25.05
CA LEU A 145 -7.46 -4.17 24.36
C LEU A 145 -6.65 -3.41 23.31
N VAL A 146 -5.33 -3.38 23.44
CA VAL A 146 -4.39 -2.88 22.41
C VAL A 146 -4.63 -3.54 21.06
N GLN A 147 -5.13 -4.77 21.01
CA GLN A 147 -5.47 -5.46 19.77
C GLN A 147 -6.56 -4.77 18.96
N LEU A 148 -7.35 -3.85 19.56
CA LEU A 148 -8.32 -3.03 18.83
C LEU A 148 -7.71 -2.17 17.71
N VAL A 149 -6.41 -1.92 17.73
CA VAL A 149 -5.69 -1.24 16.64
C VAL A 149 -5.64 -2.09 15.36
N PHE A 150 -5.73 -3.41 15.48
CA PHE A 150 -5.68 -4.34 14.35
C PHE A 150 -7.09 -4.63 13.82
N LEU A 151 -7.32 -4.39 12.53
CA LEU A 151 -8.63 -4.54 11.92
C LEU A 151 -9.02 -6.01 11.72
N PRO A 152 -10.32 -6.35 11.84
CA PRO A 152 -10.79 -7.74 11.93
C PRO A 152 -10.79 -8.53 10.62
N GLY A 153 -10.65 -7.88 9.45
CA GLY A 153 -10.80 -8.56 8.16
C GLY A 153 -9.82 -9.71 7.96
N TYR A 154 -8.55 -9.53 8.32
CA TYR A 154 -7.53 -10.58 8.20
C TYR A 154 -7.66 -11.67 9.27
N PRO A 155 -7.85 -11.39 10.56
CA PRO A 155 -8.17 -12.39 11.57
C PRO A 155 -9.37 -13.28 11.23
N LEU A 156 -10.44 -12.71 10.66
CA LEU A 156 -11.60 -13.49 10.21
C LEU A 156 -11.24 -14.43 9.06
N ALA A 157 -10.42 -13.99 8.12
CA ALA A 157 -9.94 -14.87 7.03
C ALA A 157 -9.06 -16.02 7.57
N ILE A 158 -8.21 -15.76 8.58
CA ILE A 158 -7.45 -16.80 9.27
C ILE A 158 -8.38 -17.78 9.97
N ARG A 159 -9.38 -17.28 10.72
CA ARG A 159 -10.36 -18.12 11.44
C ARG A 159 -11.13 -19.03 10.48
N LEU A 160 -11.51 -18.50 9.32
CA LEU A 160 -12.17 -19.30 8.29
C LEU A 160 -11.24 -20.39 7.72
N MET A 161 -9.98 -20.04 7.43
CA MET A 161 -8.99 -21.00 6.91
C MET A 161 -8.63 -22.05 7.97
N HIS A 162 -8.58 -21.67 9.24
CA HIS A 162 -8.28 -22.58 10.35
C HIS A 162 -9.26 -23.77 10.42
N VAL A 163 -10.52 -23.60 10.03
CA VAL A 163 -11.51 -24.70 9.98
C VAL A 163 -11.04 -25.85 9.09
N PHE A 164 -10.24 -25.56 8.07
CA PHE A 164 -9.74 -26.55 7.10
C PHE A 164 -8.37 -27.13 7.48
N VAL A 165 -7.52 -26.35 8.17
CA VAL A 165 -6.12 -26.72 8.41
C VAL A 165 -5.76 -27.00 9.87
N GLY A 166 -6.59 -26.58 10.82
CA GLY A 166 -6.45 -26.91 12.25
C GLY A 166 -5.34 -26.19 13.01
N ASP A 167 -4.52 -25.34 12.35
CA ASP A 167 -3.44 -24.57 12.98
C ASP A 167 -3.53 -23.09 12.51
N TYR A 168 -3.51 -22.15 13.47
CA TYR A 168 -3.70 -20.71 13.18
C TYR A 168 -2.52 -20.11 12.42
N LEU A 169 -1.28 -20.47 12.74
CA LEU A 169 -0.10 -19.97 12.04
C LEU A 169 -0.11 -20.44 10.59
N PHE A 170 -0.34 -21.73 10.37
CA PHE A 170 -0.41 -22.28 9.02
C PHE A 170 -1.58 -21.70 8.22
N ALA A 171 -2.74 -21.51 8.85
CA ALA A 171 -3.88 -20.83 8.25
C ALA A 171 -3.51 -19.40 7.82
N GLY A 172 -2.83 -18.63 8.66
CA GLY A 172 -2.36 -17.29 8.35
C GLY A 172 -1.38 -17.25 7.16
N LEU A 173 -0.40 -18.14 7.16
CA LEU A 173 0.55 -18.28 6.03
C LEU A 173 -0.18 -18.63 4.73
N LEU A 174 -1.13 -19.56 4.76
CA LEU A 174 -1.93 -19.92 3.58
C LEU A 174 -2.82 -18.77 3.09
N VAL A 175 -3.52 -18.08 3.98
CA VAL A 175 -4.33 -16.90 3.61
C VAL A 175 -3.47 -15.87 2.92
N SER A 176 -2.27 -15.59 3.45
CA SER A 176 -1.33 -14.64 2.85
C SER A 176 -0.84 -15.11 1.49
N ALA A 177 -0.37 -16.36 1.37
CA ALA A 177 0.16 -16.91 0.12
C ALA A 177 -0.90 -16.94 -0.99
N LEU A 178 -2.10 -17.44 -0.70
CA LEU A 178 -3.20 -17.52 -1.66
C LEU A 178 -3.71 -16.13 -2.07
N SER A 179 -3.79 -15.22 -1.11
CA SER A 179 -4.18 -13.82 -1.37
C SER A 179 -3.16 -13.11 -2.24
N PHE A 180 -1.86 -13.26 -1.97
CA PHE A 180 -0.80 -12.68 -2.79
C PHE A 180 -0.79 -13.23 -4.21
N ALA A 181 -0.90 -14.55 -4.37
CA ALA A 181 -0.99 -15.18 -5.69
C ALA A 181 -2.23 -14.71 -6.46
N GLY A 182 -3.39 -14.63 -5.80
CA GLY A 182 -4.61 -14.05 -6.36
C GLY A 182 -4.46 -12.58 -6.75
N ALA A 183 -3.82 -11.78 -5.89
CA ALA A 183 -3.57 -10.36 -6.16
C ALA A 183 -2.72 -10.14 -7.43
N GLY A 184 -1.68 -10.96 -7.63
CA GLY A 184 -0.85 -10.89 -8.84
C GLY A 184 -1.63 -11.26 -10.10
N CYS A 185 -2.52 -12.25 -10.04
CA CYS A 185 -3.40 -12.59 -11.17
C CYS A 185 -4.35 -11.42 -11.52
N VAL A 186 -4.92 -10.78 -10.49
CA VAL A 186 -5.81 -9.63 -10.70
C VAL A 186 -5.02 -8.41 -11.17
N LEU A 187 -3.82 -8.15 -10.61
CA LEU A 187 -2.93 -7.09 -11.07
C LEU A 187 -2.58 -7.26 -12.55
N TYR A 188 -2.21 -8.46 -12.98
CA TYR A 188 -1.95 -8.75 -14.39
C TYR A 188 -3.16 -8.36 -15.26
N ARG A 189 -4.36 -8.84 -14.93
CA ARG A 189 -5.59 -8.52 -15.67
C ARG A 189 -5.96 -7.05 -15.62
N LEU A 190 -5.74 -6.38 -14.49
CA LEU A 190 -5.94 -4.95 -14.33
C LEU A 190 -4.98 -4.16 -15.25
N SER A 191 -3.70 -4.56 -15.27
CA SER A 191 -2.66 -3.97 -16.12
C SER A 191 -3.00 -4.13 -17.61
N ARG A 192 -3.51 -5.29 -18.01
CA ARG A 192 -3.96 -5.59 -19.39
C ARG A 192 -5.07 -4.68 -19.88
N LEU A 193 -5.77 -3.97 -19.02
CA LEU A 193 -6.76 -2.97 -19.44
C LEU A 193 -6.12 -1.71 -20.07
N ASP A 194 -4.85 -1.45 -19.76
CA ASP A 194 -4.13 -0.22 -20.18
C ASP A 194 -2.76 -0.50 -20.82
N MET A 195 -2.24 -1.73 -20.73
CA MET A 195 -0.85 -2.09 -21.07
C MET A 195 -0.80 -3.40 -21.89
N ASP A 196 0.25 -3.55 -22.70
CA ASP A 196 0.58 -4.80 -23.39
C ASP A 196 0.93 -5.95 -22.40
N HIS A 197 1.03 -7.18 -22.96
CA HIS A 197 1.31 -8.39 -22.20
C HIS A 197 2.60 -8.29 -21.39
N ASP A 198 3.69 -7.88 -22.01
CA ASP A 198 5.01 -7.81 -21.37
C ASP A 198 5.04 -6.77 -20.28
N SER A 199 4.40 -5.62 -20.48
CA SER A 199 4.26 -4.59 -19.45
C SER A 199 3.40 -5.06 -18.29
N ALA A 200 2.35 -5.84 -18.54
CA ALA A 200 1.53 -6.41 -17.47
C ALA A 200 2.31 -7.45 -16.64
N LEU A 201 3.13 -8.29 -17.27
CA LEU A 201 4.03 -9.21 -16.56
C LEU A 201 5.12 -8.48 -15.78
N ARG A 202 5.69 -7.39 -16.34
CA ARG A 202 6.63 -6.53 -15.60
C ARG A 202 6.00 -5.93 -14.34
N ALA A 203 4.73 -5.53 -14.39
CA ALA A 203 4.05 -5.04 -13.19
C ALA A 203 3.97 -6.12 -12.09
N VAL A 204 3.67 -7.38 -12.43
CA VAL A 204 3.70 -8.49 -11.48
C VAL A 204 5.13 -8.76 -10.97
N LYS A 205 6.14 -8.73 -11.86
CA LYS A 205 7.55 -8.84 -11.47
C LYS A 205 7.94 -7.76 -10.45
N TYR A 206 7.60 -6.51 -10.71
CA TYR A 206 7.93 -5.41 -9.80
C TYR A 206 7.19 -5.49 -8.48
N LEU A 207 5.96 -6.03 -8.45
CA LEU A 207 5.26 -6.30 -7.21
C LEU A 207 6.08 -7.24 -6.30
N CYS A 208 6.70 -8.29 -6.87
CA CYS A 208 7.57 -9.21 -6.14
C CYS A 208 8.89 -8.57 -5.68
N LEU A 209 9.38 -7.57 -6.42
CA LEU A 209 10.67 -6.92 -6.15
C LEU A 209 10.56 -5.67 -5.27
N MET A 210 9.36 -5.24 -4.88
CA MET A 210 9.20 -4.14 -3.92
C MET A 210 9.92 -4.47 -2.60
N PRO A 211 10.63 -3.53 -1.98
CA PRO A 211 11.47 -3.80 -0.80
C PRO A 211 10.74 -4.49 0.36
N GLY A 212 9.46 -4.21 0.58
CA GLY A 212 8.63 -4.87 1.58
C GLY A 212 7.84 -6.09 1.08
N ALA A 213 8.09 -6.60 -0.14
CA ALA A 213 7.28 -7.67 -0.74
C ALA A 213 7.34 -9.00 0.02
N PHE A 214 8.40 -9.28 0.78
CA PHE A 214 8.48 -10.50 1.58
C PHE A 214 7.45 -10.55 2.72
N PHE A 215 6.91 -9.41 3.16
CA PHE A 215 5.79 -9.37 4.10
C PHE A 215 4.51 -10.01 3.54
N PHE A 216 4.40 -10.14 2.22
CA PHE A 216 3.29 -10.88 1.61
C PHE A 216 3.34 -12.39 1.90
N ALA A 217 4.47 -12.93 2.35
CA ALA A 217 4.56 -14.30 2.85
C ALA A 217 4.21 -14.43 4.35
N ALA A 218 4.25 -13.32 5.11
CA ALA A 218 3.98 -13.32 6.55
C ALA A 218 2.47 -13.46 6.84
N PRO A 219 2.08 -13.99 8.02
CA PRO A 219 0.68 -14.00 8.45
C PRO A 219 0.24 -12.60 8.90
N MET A 220 0.20 -11.68 7.92
CA MET A 220 -0.13 -10.26 8.06
C MET A 220 -1.19 -9.83 7.03
N SER A 221 -1.86 -8.72 7.29
CA SER A 221 -3.03 -8.27 6.52
C SER A 221 -2.72 -7.78 5.11
N GLU A 222 -1.46 -7.54 4.76
CA GLU A 222 -1.03 -6.89 3.51
C GLU A 222 -1.46 -7.65 2.26
N SER A 223 -1.32 -8.97 2.24
CA SER A 223 -1.65 -9.81 1.06
C SER A 223 -3.14 -9.83 0.78
N LEU A 224 -3.96 -10.00 1.81
CA LEU A 224 -5.42 -9.96 1.68
C LEU A 224 -5.88 -8.55 1.26
N PHE A 225 -5.33 -7.53 1.89
CA PHE A 225 -5.59 -6.13 1.54
C PHE A 225 -5.26 -5.85 0.06
N LEU A 226 -4.09 -6.27 -0.41
CA LEU A 226 -3.65 -6.11 -1.79
C LEU A 226 -4.62 -6.78 -2.78
N LEU A 227 -5.06 -8.00 -2.50
CA LEU A 227 -6.04 -8.73 -3.31
C LEU A 227 -7.37 -7.96 -3.38
N LEU A 228 -7.87 -7.53 -2.23
CA LEU A 228 -9.14 -6.79 -2.14
C LEU A 228 -9.06 -5.44 -2.88
N CYS A 229 -7.94 -4.73 -2.76
CA CYS A 229 -7.69 -3.50 -3.52
C CYS A 229 -7.65 -3.75 -5.03
N ALA A 230 -6.96 -4.80 -5.47
CA ALA A 230 -6.88 -5.17 -6.88
C ALA A 230 -8.26 -5.54 -7.45
N LEU A 231 -9.04 -6.35 -6.73
CA LEU A 231 -10.39 -6.72 -7.09
C LEU A 231 -11.34 -5.51 -7.13
N CYS A 232 -11.23 -4.61 -6.15
CA CYS A 232 -12.02 -3.39 -6.08
C CYS A 232 -11.86 -2.57 -7.36
N VAL A 233 -10.62 -2.21 -7.70
CA VAL A 233 -10.35 -1.38 -8.87
C VAL A 233 -10.64 -2.13 -10.17
N TYR A 234 -10.30 -3.41 -10.27
CA TYR A 234 -10.57 -4.22 -11.45
C TYR A 234 -12.08 -4.35 -11.74
N CYS A 235 -12.89 -4.67 -10.73
CA CYS A 235 -14.34 -4.77 -10.88
C CYS A 235 -14.97 -3.43 -11.28
N ALA A 236 -14.58 -2.32 -10.65
CA ALA A 236 -15.03 -0.99 -11.01
C ALA A 236 -14.68 -0.65 -12.47
N ARG A 237 -13.44 -0.96 -12.91
CA ARG A 237 -12.96 -0.77 -14.28
C ARG A 237 -13.72 -1.61 -15.31
N LYS A 238 -14.25 -2.77 -14.90
CA LYS A 238 -15.13 -3.64 -15.72
C LYS A 238 -16.61 -3.24 -15.64
N GLY A 239 -16.94 -2.10 -15.01
CA GLY A 239 -18.33 -1.64 -14.84
C GLY A 239 -19.13 -2.38 -13.74
N ARG A 240 -18.50 -3.30 -12.99
CA ARG A 240 -19.13 -4.05 -11.89
C ARG A 240 -18.99 -3.27 -10.58
N TRP A 241 -19.65 -2.10 -10.52
CA TRP A 241 -19.48 -1.13 -9.44
C TRP A 241 -19.81 -1.68 -8.06
N LEU A 242 -20.95 -2.39 -7.91
CA LEU A 242 -21.33 -2.95 -6.62
C LEU A 242 -20.29 -3.94 -6.10
N ALA A 243 -19.84 -4.88 -6.94
CA ALA A 243 -18.80 -5.84 -6.55
C ALA A 243 -17.48 -5.13 -6.22
N GLY A 244 -17.07 -4.13 -7.02
CA GLY A 244 -15.88 -3.34 -6.74
C GLY A 244 -15.94 -2.64 -5.39
N CYS A 245 -17.08 -1.99 -5.08
CA CYS A 245 -17.24 -1.28 -3.82
C CYS A 245 -17.39 -2.22 -2.61
N LEU A 246 -17.94 -3.43 -2.79
CA LEU A 246 -17.94 -4.47 -1.74
C LEU A 246 -16.51 -4.94 -1.43
N PHE A 247 -15.67 -5.18 -2.45
CA PHE A 247 -14.25 -5.47 -2.21
C PHE A 247 -13.53 -4.28 -1.56
N GLY A 248 -13.89 -3.05 -1.93
CA GLY A 248 -13.38 -1.85 -1.27
C GLY A 248 -13.79 -1.75 0.20
N ALA A 249 -15.02 -2.11 0.54
CA ALA A 249 -15.50 -2.19 1.92
C ALA A 249 -14.72 -3.25 2.72
N LEU A 250 -14.51 -4.44 2.15
CA LEU A 250 -13.70 -5.48 2.77
C LEU A 250 -12.23 -5.05 2.92
N ALA A 251 -11.67 -4.31 1.96
CA ALA A 251 -10.34 -3.72 2.09
C ALA A 251 -10.26 -2.72 3.25
N ALA A 252 -11.26 -1.84 3.40
CA ALA A 252 -11.35 -0.88 4.50
C ALA A 252 -11.60 -1.54 5.86
N PHE A 253 -12.26 -2.70 5.88
CA PHE A 253 -12.44 -3.56 7.06
C PHE A 253 -11.19 -4.37 7.42
N THR A 254 -10.26 -4.52 6.44
CA THR A 254 -8.97 -5.23 6.63
C THR A 254 -7.85 -4.28 7.04
N ARG A 255 -7.81 -3.08 6.47
CA ARG A 255 -6.85 -2.00 6.79
C ARG A 255 -7.51 -0.64 6.57
N SER A 256 -7.28 0.31 7.48
CA SER A 256 -7.82 1.68 7.37
C SER A 256 -7.46 2.38 6.04
N LEU A 257 -6.30 2.06 5.47
CA LEU A 257 -5.86 2.55 4.15
C LEU A 257 -6.79 2.11 2.99
N GLY A 258 -7.66 1.13 3.21
CA GLY A 258 -8.72 0.76 2.26
C GLY A 258 -9.72 1.90 1.97
N LEU A 259 -9.89 2.83 2.90
CA LEU A 259 -10.65 4.07 2.67
C LEU A 259 -10.12 4.88 1.48
N MET A 260 -8.82 4.80 1.20
CA MET A 260 -8.18 5.53 0.11
C MET A 260 -8.60 5.01 -1.28
N LEU A 261 -9.25 3.85 -1.36
CA LEU A 261 -9.87 3.35 -2.60
C LEU A 261 -11.06 4.22 -3.06
N PHE A 262 -11.61 5.01 -2.17
CA PHE A 262 -12.60 6.00 -2.56
C PHE A 262 -12.09 6.95 -3.65
N ALA A 263 -10.82 7.39 -3.55
CA ALA A 263 -10.23 8.32 -4.51
C ALA A 263 -10.21 7.73 -5.95
N PRO A 264 -9.55 6.60 -6.25
CA PRO A 264 -9.52 6.07 -7.61
C PRO A 264 -10.90 5.75 -8.15
N LEU A 265 -11.81 5.21 -7.32
CA LEU A 265 -13.17 4.88 -7.77
C LEU A 265 -14.00 6.13 -8.05
N PHE A 266 -13.86 7.18 -7.26
CA PHE A 266 -14.51 8.46 -7.52
C PHE A 266 -14.06 9.05 -8.88
N PHE A 267 -12.75 9.02 -9.16
CA PHE A 267 -12.20 9.50 -10.44
C PHE A 267 -12.71 8.68 -11.63
N GLU A 268 -12.77 7.34 -11.50
CA GLU A 268 -13.33 6.46 -12.52
C GLU A 268 -14.83 6.72 -12.72
N LEU A 269 -15.58 6.89 -11.64
CA LEU A 269 -17.01 7.15 -11.71
C LEU A 269 -17.31 8.44 -12.46
N VAL A 270 -16.68 9.55 -12.08
CA VAL A 270 -16.91 10.84 -12.76
C VAL A 270 -16.54 10.76 -14.25
N SER A 271 -15.41 10.10 -14.57
CA SER A 271 -15.00 9.90 -15.96
C SER A 271 -15.98 9.03 -16.75
N SER A 272 -16.53 7.98 -16.15
CA SER A 272 -17.52 7.12 -16.81
C SER A 272 -18.83 7.84 -17.11
N LEU A 273 -19.26 8.76 -16.23
CA LEU A 273 -20.47 9.56 -16.44
C LEU A 273 -20.35 10.51 -17.63
N VAL A 274 -19.15 10.99 -17.92
CA VAL A 274 -18.90 11.85 -19.11
C VAL A 274 -19.00 11.03 -20.40
N LYS A 275 -18.51 9.78 -20.40
CA LYS A 275 -18.49 8.93 -21.59
C LYS A 275 -19.85 8.25 -21.88
N GLU A 276 -20.48 7.70 -20.86
CA GLU A 276 -21.67 6.84 -20.99
C GLU A 276 -22.99 7.64 -20.96
N GLY A 277 -22.91 8.96 -20.72
CA GLY A 277 -24.08 9.73 -20.37
C GLY A 277 -24.59 9.38 -18.96
N ARG A 278 -25.63 10.09 -18.50
CA ARG A 278 -26.11 10.03 -17.10
C ARG A 278 -26.93 8.76 -16.77
N GLN A 279 -26.65 7.61 -17.38
CA GLN A 279 -27.39 6.39 -17.05
C GLN A 279 -26.96 5.85 -15.66
N ARG A 280 -27.92 5.80 -14.73
CA ARG A 280 -27.79 5.26 -13.36
C ARG A 280 -26.63 5.83 -12.50
N PRO A 281 -26.39 7.15 -12.46
CA PRO A 281 -25.31 7.69 -11.66
C PRO A 281 -25.57 7.48 -10.16
N LEU A 282 -26.81 7.61 -9.71
CA LEU A 282 -27.18 7.54 -8.29
C LEU A 282 -26.83 6.20 -7.66
N GLY A 283 -27.08 5.08 -8.34
CA GLY A 283 -26.74 3.74 -7.83
C GLY A 283 -25.24 3.51 -7.73
N ARG A 284 -24.44 4.08 -8.64
CA ARG A 284 -22.97 3.98 -8.59
C ARG A 284 -22.38 4.85 -7.47
N PHE A 285 -22.92 6.06 -7.24
CA PHE A 285 -22.55 6.91 -6.11
C PHE A 285 -22.94 6.27 -4.79
N ALA A 286 -24.13 5.68 -4.68
CA ALA A 286 -24.55 4.95 -3.50
C ALA A 286 -23.63 3.74 -3.22
N ALA A 287 -23.19 3.03 -4.25
CA ALA A 287 -22.24 1.93 -4.09
C ALA A 287 -20.89 2.40 -3.50
N LEU A 288 -20.38 3.60 -3.87
CA LEU A 288 -19.15 4.14 -3.31
C LEU A 288 -19.19 4.28 -1.78
N LEU A 289 -20.37 4.53 -1.20
CA LEU A 289 -20.54 4.65 0.25
C LEU A 289 -20.31 3.32 1.00
N LEU A 290 -20.29 2.17 0.29
CA LEU A 290 -19.91 0.89 0.89
C LEU A 290 -18.47 0.91 1.41
N ILE A 291 -17.55 1.65 0.76
CA ILE A 291 -16.14 1.69 1.17
C ILE A 291 -16.01 2.24 2.61
N PRO A 292 -16.49 3.46 2.93
CA PRO A 292 -16.45 3.95 4.32
C PRO A 292 -17.30 3.11 5.28
N LEU A 293 -18.38 2.45 4.83
CA LEU A 293 -19.14 1.54 5.68
C LEU A 293 -18.32 0.32 6.12
N GLY A 294 -17.36 -0.17 5.32
CA GLY A 294 -16.43 -1.20 5.73
C GLY A 294 -15.57 -0.78 6.93
N PHE A 295 -15.09 0.45 6.93
CA PHE A 295 -14.40 1.02 8.10
C PHE A 295 -15.37 1.30 9.26
N GLY A 296 -16.61 1.72 8.97
CA GLY A 296 -17.67 1.86 9.96
C GLY A 296 -17.98 0.56 10.70
N ALA A 297 -17.94 -0.58 9.99
CA ALA A 297 -18.09 -1.89 10.61
C ALA A 297 -16.95 -2.21 11.61
N TYR A 298 -15.71 -1.79 11.31
CA TYR A 298 -14.62 -1.87 12.28
C TYR A 298 -14.83 -0.93 13.49
N CYS A 299 -15.31 0.30 13.27
CA CYS A 299 -15.69 1.18 14.37
C CYS A 299 -16.80 0.56 15.24
N ALA A 300 -17.76 -0.15 14.64
CA ALA A 300 -18.77 -0.89 15.39
C ALA A 300 -18.14 -2.00 16.23
N VAL A 301 -17.16 -2.75 15.73
CA VAL A 301 -16.40 -3.73 16.53
C VAL A 301 -15.75 -3.06 17.75
N ASN A 302 -15.07 -1.91 17.56
CA ASN A 302 -14.51 -1.13 18.68
C ASN A 302 -15.57 -0.77 19.70
N TYR A 303 -16.73 -0.27 19.25
CA TYR A 303 -17.83 0.10 20.15
C TYR A 303 -18.36 -1.10 20.93
N PHE A 304 -18.59 -2.26 20.30
CA PHE A 304 -19.10 -3.45 21.00
C PHE A 304 -18.10 -4.04 22.00
N VAL A 305 -16.80 -3.86 21.77
CA VAL A 305 -15.75 -4.38 22.65
C VAL A 305 -15.42 -3.41 23.79
N SER A 306 -15.34 -2.11 23.52
CA SER A 306 -14.84 -1.11 24.48
C SER A 306 -15.83 -0.02 24.88
N GLY A 307 -17.01 0.04 24.24
CA GLY A 307 -17.97 1.14 24.40
C GLY A 307 -17.62 2.42 23.64
N ASP A 308 -16.46 2.48 22.97
CA ASP A 308 -15.99 3.65 22.19
C ASP A 308 -15.64 3.22 20.75
N PRO A 309 -16.32 3.75 19.71
CA PRO A 309 -16.07 3.40 18.32
C PRO A 309 -14.68 3.83 17.81
N PHE A 310 -14.00 4.74 18.52
CA PHE A 310 -12.69 5.29 18.16
C PHE A 310 -11.58 4.91 19.15
N LYS A 311 -11.80 3.93 20.01
CA LYS A 311 -10.82 3.49 21.02
C LYS A 311 -9.47 3.11 20.42
N PHE A 312 -9.44 2.57 19.20
CA PHE A 312 -8.21 2.29 18.48
C PHE A 312 -7.31 3.52 18.29
N MET A 313 -7.87 4.74 18.17
CA MET A 313 -7.07 5.97 18.00
C MET A 313 -6.32 6.32 19.29
N GLU A 314 -6.94 6.09 20.45
CA GLU A 314 -6.30 6.28 21.74
C GLU A 314 -5.13 5.31 21.89
N TYR A 315 -5.36 4.01 21.66
CA TYR A 315 -4.31 2.99 21.73
C TYR A 315 -3.19 3.19 20.71
N GLN A 316 -3.52 3.62 19.49
CA GLN A 316 -2.53 3.95 18.47
C GLN A 316 -1.59 5.05 18.96
N ARG A 317 -2.12 6.08 19.63
CA ARG A 317 -1.35 7.17 20.20
C ARG A 317 -0.50 6.71 21.40
N GLU A 318 -1.09 5.94 22.31
CA GLU A 318 -0.45 5.60 23.58
C GLU A 318 0.62 4.52 23.44
N HIS A 319 0.38 3.50 22.60
CA HIS A 319 1.26 2.34 22.47
C HIS A 319 2.18 2.39 21.24
N TRP A 320 1.79 3.08 20.18
CA TRP A 320 2.62 3.22 18.97
C TRP A 320 3.13 4.64 18.74
N GLY A 321 2.74 5.62 19.56
CA GLY A 321 3.12 7.02 19.36
C GLY A 321 2.60 7.61 18.03
N GLN A 322 1.60 6.96 17.42
CA GLN A 322 1.13 7.30 16.10
C GLN A 322 -0.12 8.16 16.13
N GLN A 323 -0.05 9.27 15.42
CA GLN A 323 -1.16 10.18 15.11
C GLN A 323 -1.04 10.64 13.66
N MET A 324 -2.09 11.27 13.16
CA MET A 324 -2.02 11.94 11.86
C MET A 324 -1.13 13.18 11.96
N GLY A 325 -0.17 13.26 11.07
CA GLY A 325 0.77 14.36 10.92
C GLY A 325 1.01 14.71 9.46
N PHE A 326 2.06 15.45 9.20
CA PHE A 326 2.44 15.82 7.84
C PHE A 326 3.46 14.83 7.28
N PHE A 327 3.23 14.29 6.09
CA PHE A 327 4.13 13.33 5.43
C PHE A 327 5.55 13.88 5.23
N PHE A 328 5.70 15.18 5.04
CA PHE A 328 7.02 15.82 4.96
C PHE A 328 7.72 15.92 6.32
N ASN A 329 6.97 16.02 7.43
CA ASN A 329 7.54 15.89 8.78
C ASN A 329 8.12 14.49 8.99
N THR A 330 7.44 13.46 8.47
CA THR A 330 7.94 12.08 8.52
C THR A 330 9.29 11.97 7.81
N ALA A 331 9.45 12.54 6.62
CA ALA A 331 10.73 12.57 5.93
C ALA A 331 11.81 13.33 6.73
N SER A 332 11.42 14.38 7.47
CA SER A 332 12.33 15.16 8.34
C SER A 332 12.89 14.33 9.48
N TYR A 333 12.01 13.74 10.30
CA TYR A 333 12.49 13.00 11.47
C TYR A 333 13.19 11.69 11.09
N GLN A 334 12.73 10.99 10.06
CA GLN A 334 13.39 9.78 9.56
C GLN A 334 14.85 10.08 9.14
N PHE A 335 15.07 11.22 8.48
CA PHE A 335 16.41 11.63 8.10
C PHE A 335 17.26 12.02 9.33
N ARG A 336 16.65 12.72 10.29
CA ARG A 336 17.30 13.05 11.55
C ARG A 336 17.75 11.79 12.30
N GLU A 337 16.83 10.86 12.52
CA GLU A 337 17.12 9.59 13.21
C GLU A 337 18.23 8.79 12.48
N ALA A 338 18.18 8.77 11.13
CA ALA A 338 19.22 8.10 10.35
C ALA A 338 20.60 8.72 10.55
N VAL A 339 20.70 10.06 10.61
CA VAL A 339 21.99 10.76 10.78
C VAL A 339 22.49 10.66 12.22
N GLU A 340 21.63 10.92 13.21
CA GLU A 340 22.01 10.98 14.62
C GLU A 340 22.37 9.60 15.19
N ASN A 341 21.74 8.53 14.69
CA ASN A 341 21.99 7.18 15.19
C ASN A 341 22.95 6.35 14.32
N PHE A 342 23.52 6.91 13.24
CA PHE A 342 24.34 6.15 12.30
C PHE A 342 25.54 5.45 12.96
N ALA A 343 26.21 6.11 13.91
CA ALA A 343 27.37 5.57 14.59
C ALA A 343 27.02 4.72 15.82
N SER A 344 25.89 5.02 16.50
CA SER A 344 25.49 4.37 17.75
C SER A 344 24.66 3.10 17.55
N ASP A 345 23.78 3.09 16.55
CA ASP A 345 22.88 1.96 16.24
C ASP A 345 22.72 1.77 14.72
N PRO A 346 23.75 1.28 14.03
CA PRO A 346 23.71 1.08 12.58
C PRO A 346 22.66 0.05 12.17
N THR A 347 22.30 -0.90 13.02
CA THR A 347 21.28 -1.93 12.70
C THR A 347 19.88 -1.33 12.57
N THR A 348 19.51 -0.42 13.47
CA THR A 348 18.25 0.33 13.36
C THR A 348 18.27 1.30 12.19
N VAL A 349 19.39 1.97 11.92
CA VAL A 349 19.50 2.85 10.75
C VAL A 349 19.31 2.08 9.46
N LEU A 350 19.98 0.95 9.30
CA LEU A 350 19.92 0.13 8.07
C LEU A 350 18.64 -0.69 7.95
N GLY A 351 18.01 -1.07 9.07
CA GLY A 351 16.77 -1.85 9.08
C GLY A 351 15.50 -1.00 9.02
N LEU A 352 15.54 0.23 9.55
CA LEU A 352 14.35 1.06 9.74
C LEU A 352 14.45 2.42 9.04
N TRP A 353 15.36 3.31 9.50
CA TRP A 353 15.33 4.70 9.08
C TRP A 353 15.69 4.90 7.61
N LEU A 354 16.75 4.28 7.15
CA LEU A 354 17.22 4.40 5.76
C LEU A 354 16.26 3.72 4.75
N PRO A 355 15.76 2.49 4.97
CA PRO A 355 14.75 1.90 4.08
C PRO A 355 13.46 2.72 3.98
N ASN A 356 12.99 3.29 5.10
CA ASN A 356 11.83 4.18 5.09
C ASN A 356 12.07 5.40 4.20
N LEU A 357 13.21 6.09 4.39
CA LEU A 357 13.58 7.26 3.57
C LEU A 357 13.68 6.92 2.08
N ILE A 358 14.39 5.85 1.75
CA ILE A 358 14.56 5.40 0.36
C ILE A 358 13.17 5.15 -0.26
N CYS A 359 12.30 4.44 0.44
CA CYS A 359 10.96 4.14 -0.08
C CYS A 359 10.08 5.38 -0.23
N ILE A 360 10.14 6.34 0.71
CA ILE A 360 9.41 7.62 0.61
C ILE A 360 9.86 8.38 -0.64
N PHE A 361 11.15 8.64 -0.78
CA PHE A 361 11.66 9.44 -1.90
C PHE A 361 11.58 8.72 -3.25
N ALA A 362 11.90 7.41 -3.29
CA ALA A 362 11.81 6.61 -4.50
C ALA A 362 10.37 6.51 -5.02
N SER A 363 9.37 6.31 -4.14
CA SER A 363 7.97 6.27 -4.55
C SER A 363 7.49 7.60 -5.14
N LEU A 364 7.88 8.73 -4.56
CA LEU A 364 7.59 10.05 -5.10
C LEU A 364 8.28 10.28 -6.45
N ALA A 365 9.56 9.92 -6.59
CA ALA A 365 10.30 10.04 -7.84
C ALA A 365 9.70 9.17 -8.94
N VAL A 366 9.39 7.91 -8.66
CA VAL A 366 8.73 6.98 -9.58
C VAL A 366 7.39 7.53 -10.04
N MET A 367 6.57 7.99 -9.12
CA MET A 367 5.26 8.56 -9.46
C MET A 367 5.37 9.89 -10.19
N LEU A 368 6.32 10.74 -9.83
CA LEU A 368 6.61 11.98 -10.57
C LEU A 368 6.93 11.68 -12.05
N LEU A 369 7.76 10.67 -12.31
CA LEU A 369 8.15 10.29 -13.67
C LEU A 369 7.01 9.59 -14.43
N ALA A 370 6.19 8.79 -13.75
CA ALA A 370 5.15 7.96 -14.34
C ALA A 370 3.78 8.64 -14.46
N ALA A 371 3.50 9.71 -13.71
CA ALA A 371 2.15 10.31 -13.60
C ALA A 371 1.47 10.63 -14.94
N LYS A 372 2.23 11.02 -15.97
CA LYS A 372 1.70 11.27 -17.31
C LYS A 372 1.47 10.01 -18.16
N ARG A 373 2.00 8.86 -17.72
CA ARG A 373 1.90 7.57 -18.44
C ARG A 373 0.83 6.67 -17.81
N LEU A 374 0.48 6.95 -16.56
CA LEU A 374 -0.52 6.22 -15.82
C LEU A 374 -1.91 6.82 -16.02
N ARG A 375 -2.91 5.97 -15.85
CA ARG A 375 -4.29 6.41 -15.73
C ARG A 375 -4.44 7.33 -14.51
N PRO A 376 -5.12 8.49 -14.64
CA PRO A 376 -5.20 9.48 -13.55
C PRO A 376 -5.75 8.92 -12.24
N SER A 377 -6.67 7.95 -12.29
CA SER A 377 -7.21 7.30 -11.10
C SER A 377 -6.14 6.61 -10.24
N TYR A 378 -5.10 6.02 -10.86
CA TYR A 378 -3.99 5.41 -10.11
C TYR A 378 -3.12 6.47 -9.43
N THR A 379 -2.89 7.61 -10.09
CA THR A 379 -2.15 8.72 -9.47
C THR A 379 -2.95 9.36 -8.34
N ALA A 380 -4.28 9.51 -8.48
CA ALA A 380 -5.16 9.94 -7.40
C ALA A 380 -5.10 9.01 -6.19
N TRP A 381 -5.10 7.68 -6.44
CA TRP A 381 -4.94 6.70 -5.38
C TRP A 381 -3.60 6.83 -4.67
N PHE A 382 -2.50 6.94 -5.43
CA PHE A 382 -1.18 7.16 -4.83
C PHE A 382 -1.15 8.41 -3.95
N ILE A 383 -1.67 9.56 -4.43
CA ILE A 383 -1.69 10.82 -3.68
C ILE A 383 -2.45 10.65 -2.36
N ALA A 384 -3.67 10.12 -2.39
CA ALA A 384 -4.49 9.92 -1.21
C ALA A 384 -3.84 8.93 -0.21
N TYR A 385 -3.35 7.81 -0.72
CA TYR A 385 -2.70 6.79 0.09
C TYR A 385 -1.40 7.28 0.71
N PHE A 386 -0.56 7.97 -0.05
CA PHE A 386 0.74 8.47 0.40
C PHE A 386 0.59 9.45 1.55
N VAL A 387 -0.34 10.42 1.43
CA VAL A 387 -0.58 11.41 2.49
C VAL A 387 -0.95 10.74 3.81
N ILE A 388 -1.80 9.71 3.77
CA ILE A 388 -2.26 9.02 4.99
C ILE A 388 -1.21 8.04 5.51
N ALA A 389 -0.67 7.19 4.63
CA ALA A 389 0.27 6.14 5.04
C ALA A 389 1.62 6.71 5.54
N ILE A 390 2.13 7.75 4.87
CA ILE A 390 3.39 8.39 5.24
C ILE A 390 3.18 9.51 6.26
N GLY A 391 1.95 10.01 6.41
CA GLY A 391 1.61 11.08 7.35
C GLY A 391 1.57 10.68 8.82
N ALA A 392 1.81 9.41 9.16
CA ALA A 392 1.89 8.98 10.56
C ALA A 392 3.06 9.65 11.28
N THR A 393 2.82 10.15 12.51
CA THR A 393 3.85 10.85 13.30
C THR A 393 5.03 9.97 13.70
N TRP A 394 4.82 8.65 13.77
CA TRP A 394 5.86 7.64 14.03
C TRP A 394 5.70 6.49 13.04
N LEU A 395 6.38 6.59 11.90
CA LEU A 395 6.29 5.61 10.81
C LEU A 395 7.39 4.55 10.94
N LEU A 396 7.01 3.31 11.11
CA LEU A 396 7.93 2.19 11.29
C LEU A 396 8.13 1.32 10.04
N SER A 397 7.27 1.44 9.01
CA SER A 397 7.26 0.44 7.94
C SER A 397 6.81 0.99 6.58
N ALA A 398 7.46 2.07 6.10
CA ALA A 398 7.18 2.60 4.76
C ALA A 398 7.34 1.55 3.64
N PRO A 399 8.39 0.67 3.65
CA PRO A 399 8.51 -0.38 2.64
C PRO A 399 7.30 -1.29 2.57
N ARG A 400 6.76 -1.73 3.71
CA ARG A 400 5.59 -2.61 3.81
C ARG A 400 4.31 -1.93 3.29
N TYR A 401 4.06 -0.69 3.72
CA TYR A 401 2.87 0.04 3.29
C TYR A 401 2.91 0.37 1.79
N LEU A 402 4.05 0.80 1.27
CA LEU A 402 4.20 1.16 -0.13
C LEU A 402 4.24 -0.07 -1.05
N ALA A 403 4.69 -1.24 -0.59
CA ALA A 403 4.62 -2.48 -1.35
C ALA A 403 3.17 -2.89 -1.65
N ALA A 404 2.22 -2.62 -0.74
CA ALA A 404 0.81 -2.91 -0.92
C ALA A 404 0.07 -1.89 -1.83
N LEU A 405 0.76 -0.88 -2.38
CA LEU A 405 0.19 0.17 -3.21
C LEU A 405 0.36 -0.10 -4.70
N LEU A 406 -0.66 -0.69 -5.34
CA LEU A 406 -0.65 -1.12 -6.76
C LEU A 406 -0.23 -0.06 -7.79
N PRO A 407 -0.49 1.23 -7.67
CA PRO A 407 0.07 2.25 -8.54
C PRO A 407 1.59 2.20 -8.72
N LEU A 408 2.36 1.76 -7.72
CA LEU A 408 3.83 1.72 -7.79
C LEU A 408 4.36 0.66 -8.76
N PRO A 409 3.99 -0.64 -8.69
CA PRO A 409 4.42 -1.61 -9.68
C PRO A 409 3.94 -1.28 -11.11
N LEU A 410 2.75 -0.67 -11.27
CA LEU A 410 2.26 -0.16 -12.56
C LEU A 410 3.15 0.99 -13.08
N ALA A 411 3.55 1.91 -12.20
CA ALA A 411 4.45 3.01 -12.52
C ALA A 411 5.83 2.49 -12.97
N LEU A 412 6.44 1.60 -12.19
CA LEU A 412 7.72 0.97 -12.51
C LEU A 412 7.66 0.27 -13.87
N SER A 413 6.61 -0.51 -14.14
CA SER A 413 6.41 -1.15 -15.44
C SER A 413 6.32 -0.15 -16.59
N SER A 414 5.62 0.96 -16.40
CA SER A 414 5.48 2.02 -17.41
C SER A 414 6.80 2.74 -17.74
N LEU A 415 7.73 2.77 -16.78
CA LEU A 415 9.04 3.40 -16.90
C LEU A 415 10.11 2.47 -17.50
N SER A 416 9.93 1.16 -17.33
CA SER A 416 10.91 0.12 -17.70
C SER A 416 10.67 -0.53 -19.07
N LYS A 417 10.09 0.19 -20.04
CA LYS A 417 9.84 -0.36 -21.39
C LYS A 417 11.13 -0.68 -22.17
N ARG A 418 12.24 -0.01 -21.85
CA ARG A 418 13.54 -0.28 -22.48
C ARG A 418 14.26 -1.38 -21.70
N PRO A 419 14.87 -2.40 -22.37
CA PRO A 419 15.53 -3.52 -21.69
C PRO A 419 16.58 -3.11 -20.66
N TRP A 420 17.40 -2.10 -20.97
CA TRP A 420 18.40 -1.61 -20.01
C TRP A 420 17.77 -1.03 -18.73
N ALA A 421 16.65 -0.30 -18.87
CA ALA A 421 15.95 0.29 -17.72
C ALA A 421 15.26 -0.81 -16.88
N ASP A 422 14.69 -1.83 -17.54
CA ASP A 422 14.11 -2.98 -16.88
C ASP A 422 15.17 -3.78 -16.10
N ASN A 423 16.33 -4.05 -16.72
CA ASN A 423 17.43 -4.74 -16.06
C ASN A 423 17.98 -3.95 -14.87
N ALA A 424 18.24 -2.66 -15.04
CA ALA A 424 18.78 -1.80 -13.97
C ALA A 424 17.82 -1.72 -12.77
N LEU A 425 16.52 -1.49 -13.02
CA LEU A 425 15.51 -1.45 -11.96
C LEU A 425 15.34 -2.82 -11.30
N THR A 426 15.37 -3.91 -12.07
CA THR A 426 15.26 -5.28 -11.54
C THR A 426 16.43 -5.58 -10.59
N ILE A 427 17.67 -5.29 -11.00
CA ILE A 427 18.85 -5.53 -10.16
C ILE A 427 18.79 -4.66 -8.90
N LEU A 428 18.51 -3.37 -9.03
CA LEU A 428 18.45 -2.44 -7.90
C LEU A 428 17.41 -2.88 -6.86
N LEU A 429 16.19 -3.18 -7.31
CA LEU A 429 15.09 -3.59 -6.43
C LEU A 429 15.34 -4.97 -5.84
N ALA A 430 15.91 -5.92 -6.60
CA ALA A 430 16.25 -7.26 -6.10
C ALA A 430 17.32 -7.18 -5.01
N LEU A 431 18.38 -6.39 -5.21
CA LEU A 431 19.43 -6.21 -4.20
C LEU A 431 18.88 -5.56 -2.93
N PHE A 432 18.04 -4.52 -3.07
CA PHE A 432 17.44 -3.87 -1.91
C PHE A 432 16.46 -4.80 -1.19
N SER A 433 15.60 -5.51 -1.92
CA SER A 433 14.64 -6.46 -1.34
C SER A 433 15.36 -7.62 -0.63
N LEU A 434 16.44 -8.14 -1.22
CA LEU A 434 17.26 -9.19 -0.63
C LEU A 434 17.95 -8.71 0.67
N PHE A 435 18.58 -7.54 0.63
CA PHE A 435 19.19 -6.93 1.81
C PHE A 435 18.17 -6.75 2.93
N TYR A 436 16.99 -6.23 2.62
CA TYR A 436 15.94 -5.95 3.58
C TYR A 436 15.34 -7.24 4.17
N LEU A 437 15.21 -8.31 3.37
CA LEU A 437 14.81 -9.63 3.83
C LEU A 437 15.87 -10.24 4.77
N ILE A 438 17.16 -10.11 4.45
CA ILE A 438 18.25 -10.60 5.31
C ILE A 438 18.22 -9.84 6.66
N ALA A 439 18.08 -8.52 6.63
CA ALA A 439 17.95 -7.70 7.83
C ALA A 439 16.76 -8.15 8.70
N PHE A 440 15.61 -8.43 8.09
CA PHE A 440 14.44 -8.99 8.76
C PHE A 440 14.73 -10.38 9.37
N ALA A 441 15.33 -11.30 8.61
CA ALA A 441 15.66 -12.64 9.08
C ALA A 441 16.65 -12.63 10.26
N LEU A 442 17.54 -11.64 10.29
CA LEU A 442 18.51 -11.42 11.39
C LEU A 442 17.91 -10.63 12.58
N ARG A 443 16.61 -10.31 12.53
CA ARG A 443 15.91 -9.53 13.55
C ARG A 443 16.50 -8.14 13.79
N TRP A 444 17.00 -7.48 12.75
CA TRP A 444 17.20 -6.05 12.80
C TRP A 444 15.84 -5.36 12.95
N GLN A 445 15.83 -4.05 13.21
CA GLN A 445 14.58 -3.29 13.42
C GLN A 445 13.79 -3.11 12.11
N VAL A 446 13.35 -4.23 11.53
CA VAL A 446 12.52 -4.30 10.33
C VAL A 446 11.09 -4.65 10.73
N TRP A 447 10.14 -3.71 10.46
CA TRP A 447 8.75 -3.78 10.90
C TRP A 447 7.75 -3.77 9.73
#